data_7664d8f75603dc0b91a8e00ae4fd010c
#
_entry.id   7664d8f75603dc0b91a8e00ae4fd010c
#
_cell.length_a   1.000
_cell.length_b   1.000
_cell.length_c   1.000
_cell.angle_alpha   90.00
_cell.angle_beta   90.00
_cell.angle_gamma   90.00
#
_symmetry.space_group_name_H-M   'P 1'
#
loop_
_entity.id
_entity.type
_entity.pdbx_description
1 polymer ?
#
loop_
_entity_poly.entity_id
_entity_poly.type
_entity_poly.pdbx_seq_one_letter_code
_entity_poly.pdbx_strand_id
1 'polypeptide(L)'
;MDVIDRPRWELDAPSVLTVGVFDGLHRGHQALIARVVSLASQHHLCAGVVTFSDHPLAVLAPPFAPKKLLYPDRKLQLLRRSGLNFTVVQKFTREFSRLTPTEFVEEMLVKRARMKAIVCGEDFCFGAQGKGTVATLRELSAKYGFEVDVLPPVLHGETFVRSTMIRDLLYTGDVAAAAELLSRPHELRGLVVRGQGRGRTLGFPTANLEVNPAYAMPARGVYVCAGYLPADEMLVPALVNIGFNPTFGSERLTIEAHLVDFAGELVGADLYLFFLHRLRDEMLFPSPDALVAQIQRDRAAGLEYYDSPAARHHRETVLSLVSETRSINC
;
A
#
# COMPACT_ATOMS: atom_id res chain seq x y z
N MET A 1 15.85 12.11 -3.88
CA MET A 1 14.53 12.66 -3.49
C MET A 1 14.59 13.05 -2.02
N ASP A 2 14.33 14.30 -1.71
CA ASP A 2 14.29 14.80 -0.34
C ASP A 2 12.93 14.49 0.29
N VAL A 3 12.94 13.98 1.52
CA VAL A 3 11.71 13.76 2.30
C VAL A 3 11.62 14.88 3.33
N ILE A 4 10.53 15.65 3.24
CA ILE A 4 10.28 16.81 4.09
C ILE A 4 9.14 16.47 5.04
N ASP A 5 9.48 16.11 6.28
CA ASP A 5 8.55 15.78 7.36
C ASP A 5 8.81 16.71 8.56
N ARG A 6 8.43 17.97 8.41
CA ARG A 6 8.56 18.99 9.46
C ARG A 6 7.36 19.94 9.43
N PRO A 7 6.95 20.49 10.57
CA PRO A 7 5.75 21.34 10.67
C PRO A 7 5.81 22.61 9.82
N ARG A 8 7.02 23.17 9.68
CA ARG A 8 7.29 24.36 8.86
C ARG A 8 8.30 23.98 7.79
N TRP A 9 7.85 23.91 6.57
CA TRP A 9 8.67 23.62 5.39
C TRP A 9 8.42 24.68 4.31
N GLU A 10 9.43 24.95 3.54
CA GLU A 10 9.42 25.81 2.38
C GLU A 10 10.47 25.31 1.40
N LEU A 11 10.16 25.37 0.11
CA LEU A 11 11.10 24.96 -0.94
C LEU A 11 11.89 26.18 -1.42
N ASP A 12 13.17 25.95 -1.72
CA ASP A 12 14.06 26.99 -2.25
C ASP A 12 13.87 27.20 -3.76
N ALA A 13 13.33 26.20 -4.48
CA ALA A 13 13.17 26.20 -5.93
C ALA A 13 11.68 26.07 -6.37
N PRO A 14 11.32 26.63 -7.54
CA PRO A 14 10.00 26.46 -8.12
C PRO A 14 9.71 24.99 -8.46
N SER A 15 8.42 24.62 -8.37
CA SER A 15 8.02 23.22 -8.48
C SER A 15 6.81 22.96 -9.36
N VAL A 16 6.76 21.75 -9.88
CA VAL A 16 5.56 21.07 -10.39
C VAL A 16 5.21 19.97 -9.39
N LEU A 17 3.96 19.91 -8.95
CA LEU A 17 3.58 18.96 -7.93
C LEU A 17 2.19 18.35 -8.13
N THR A 18 1.93 17.30 -7.38
CA THR A 18 0.60 16.74 -7.16
C THR A 18 0.34 16.59 -5.65
N VAL A 19 -0.92 16.61 -5.26
CA VAL A 19 -1.36 16.49 -3.86
C VAL A 19 -2.29 15.31 -3.71
N GLY A 20 -2.08 14.48 -2.69
CA GLY A 20 -2.96 13.35 -2.44
C GLY A 20 -2.53 12.49 -1.25
N VAL A 21 -3.41 11.58 -0.83
CA VAL A 21 -3.10 10.59 0.21
C VAL A 21 -2.14 9.52 -0.30
N PHE A 22 -2.23 9.19 -1.58
CA PHE A 22 -1.41 8.19 -2.27
C PHE A 22 -1.41 6.82 -1.56
N ASP A 23 -2.55 6.45 -0.99
CA ASP A 23 -2.69 5.13 -0.37
C ASP A 23 -2.76 4.04 -1.44
N GLY A 24 -1.89 3.04 -1.26
CA GLY A 24 -1.67 1.98 -2.26
C GLY A 24 -0.73 2.35 -3.39
N LEU A 25 -0.50 3.60 -3.72
CA LEU A 25 0.31 4.07 -4.85
C LEU A 25 0.02 3.29 -6.15
N HIS A 26 -1.27 3.13 -6.44
CA HIS A 26 -1.80 2.38 -7.58
C HIS A 26 -1.53 3.05 -8.92
N ARG A 27 -1.84 2.38 -10.04
CA ARG A 27 -1.60 2.87 -11.41
C ARG A 27 -2.09 4.29 -11.66
N GLY A 28 -3.25 4.69 -11.10
CA GLY A 28 -3.74 6.08 -11.19
C GLY A 28 -2.81 7.08 -10.50
N HIS A 29 -2.31 6.75 -9.32
CA HIS A 29 -1.32 7.58 -8.63
C HIS A 29 0.02 7.62 -9.37
N GLN A 30 0.46 6.48 -9.93
CA GLN A 30 1.69 6.39 -10.71
C GLN A 30 1.62 7.26 -11.96
N ALA A 31 0.47 7.31 -12.65
CA ALA A 31 0.25 8.17 -13.82
C ALA A 31 0.35 9.66 -13.45
N LEU A 32 -0.28 10.08 -12.34
CA LEU A 32 -0.15 11.46 -11.83
C LEU A 32 1.31 11.84 -11.58
N ILE A 33 2.06 10.97 -10.89
CA ILE A 33 3.47 11.21 -10.55
C ILE A 33 4.34 11.24 -11.81
N ALA A 34 4.14 10.32 -12.74
CA ALA A 34 4.87 10.31 -14.01
C ALA A 34 4.64 11.61 -14.80
N ARG A 35 3.40 12.14 -14.79
CA ARG A 35 3.10 13.41 -15.44
C ARG A 35 3.77 14.59 -14.73
N VAL A 36 3.80 14.60 -13.40
CA VAL A 36 4.53 15.61 -12.60
C VAL A 36 6.01 15.63 -13.00
N VAL A 37 6.65 14.46 -13.05
CA VAL A 37 8.08 14.34 -13.42
C VAL A 37 8.31 14.81 -14.87
N SER A 38 7.45 14.41 -15.80
CA SER A 38 7.54 14.83 -17.21
C SER A 38 7.38 16.35 -17.36
N LEU A 39 6.35 16.93 -16.74
CA LEU A 39 6.06 18.37 -16.83
C LEU A 39 7.18 19.19 -16.14
N ALA A 40 7.65 18.76 -14.99
CA ALA A 40 8.78 19.39 -14.31
C ALA A 40 10.06 19.39 -15.15
N SER A 41 10.36 18.28 -15.81
CA SER A 41 11.50 18.18 -16.74
C SER A 41 11.38 19.14 -17.93
N GLN A 42 10.18 19.25 -18.52
CA GLN A 42 9.92 20.18 -19.64
C GLN A 42 10.13 21.65 -19.27
N HIS A 43 9.77 22.03 -18.04
CA HIS A 43 9.88 23.39 -17.55
C HIS A 43 11.18 23.66 -16.75
N HIS A 44 12.07 22.68 -16.61
CA HIS A 44 13.28 22.75 -15.77
C HIS A 44 12.96 23.12 -14.31
N LEU A 45 11.90 22.53 -13.74
CA LEU A 45 11.41 22.73 -12.39
C LEU A 45 11.62 21.47 -11.53
N CYS A 46 11.45 21.62 -10.19
CA CYS A 46 11.49 20.49 -9.29
C CYS A 46 10.18 19.70 -9.32
N ALA A 47 10.26 18.39 -9.51
CA ALA A 47 9.12 17.46 -9.44
C ALA A 47 8.82 17.07 -8.00
N GLY A 48 7.58 17.18 -7.54
CA GLY A 48 7.25 16.85 -6.17
C GLY A 48 5.87 16.31 -5.89
N VAL A 49 5.74 15.74 -4.71
CA VAL A 49 4.48 15.24 -4.15
C VAL A 49 4.26 15.86 -2.77
N VAL A 50 3.05 16.34 -2.53
CA VAL A 50 2.57 16.66 -1.18
C VAL A 50 1.60 15.55 -0.76
N THR A 51 2.00 14.75 0.21
CA THR A 51 1.19 13.66 0.77
C THR A 51 0.94 13.86 2.26
N PHE A 52 0.12 13.00 2.85
CA PHE A 52 -0.25 13.09 4.26
C PHE A 52 0.32 11.91 5.04
N SER A 53 0.67 12.15 6.33
CA SER A 53 1.07 11.08 7.25
C SER A 53 -0.06 10.08 7.49
N ASP A 54 -1.30 10.58 7.56
CA ASP A 54 -2.49 9.78 7.78
C ASP A 54 -3.61 10.18 6.82
N HIS A 55 -4.57 9.26 6.61
CA HIS A 55 -5.76 9.56 5.84
C HIS A 55 -6.59 10.63 6.55
N PRO A 56 -7.13 11.66 5.85
CA PRO A 56 -7.94 12.72 6.47
C PRO A 56 -9.05 12.21 7.38
N LEU A 57 -9.75 11.14 6.98
CA LEU A 57 -10.79 10.53 7.81
C LEU A 57 -10.26 9.90 9.10
N ALA A 58 -8.99 9.51 9.18
CA ALA A 58 -8.41 9.00 10.44
C ALA A 58 -8.39 10.08 11.55
N VAL A 59 -8.38 11.37 11.15
CA VAL A 59 -8.42 12.51 12.06
C VAL A 59 -9.84 13.06 12.24
N LEU A 60 -10.60 13.15 11.15
CA LEU A 60 -11.92 13.80 11.13
C LEU A 60 -13.04 12.88 11.60
N ALA A 61 -13.00 11.61 11.20
CA ALA A 61 -14.03 10.60 11.48
C ALA A 61 -13.38 9.21 11.61
N PRO A 62 -12.60 8.93 12.68
CA PRO A 62 -11.81 7.72 12.83
C PRO A 62 -12.55 6.39 12.59
N PRO A 63 -13.83 6.23 13.00
CA PRO A 63 -14.57 5.00 12.74
C PRO A 63 -14.80 4.71 11.24
N PHE A 64 -14.75 5.75 10.40
CA PHE A 64 -14.95 5.64 8.94
C PHE A 64 -13.65 5.71 8.15
N ALA A 65 -12.50 5.73 8.82
CA ALA A 65 -11.22 5.72 8.15
C ALA A 65 -11.03 4.41 7.39
N PRO A 66 -10.70 4.48 6.08
CA PRO A 66 -10.46 3.26 5.32
C PRO A 66 -9.19 2.55 5.81
N LYS A 67 -9.17 1.22 5.73
CA LYS A 67 -7.98 0.42 6.02
C LYS A 67 -6.85 0.80 5.06
N LYS A 68 -5.64 0.94 5.59
CA LYS A 68 -4.44 1.33 4.80
C LYS A 68 -4.04 0.21 3.84
N LEU A 69 -3.66 0.57 2.62
CA LEU A 69 -3.13 -0.34 1.61
C LEU A 69 -1.60 -0.40 1.61
N LEU A 70 -0.96 0.56 2.26
CA LEU A 70 0.48 0.77 2.12
C LEU A 70 1.10 1.24 3.44
N TYR A 71 2.24 0.65 3.80
CA TYR A 71 3.05 1.07 4.94
C TYR A 71 3.76 2.40 4.64
N PRO A 72 3.95 3.30 5.63
CA PRO A 72 4.54 4.62 5.41
C PRO A 72 5.94 4.58 4.80
N ASP A 73 6.81 3.71 5.30
CA ASP A 73 8.17 3.51 4.79
C ASP A 73 8.15 2.97 3.35
N ARG A 74 7.27 2.01 3.05
CA ARG A 74 7.08 1.50 1.69
C ARG A 74 6.55 2.58 0.75
N LYS A 75 5.64 3.45 1.22
CA LYS A 75 5.17 4.60 0.43
C LYS A 75 6.33 5.52 0.05
N LEU A 76 7.16 5.89 1.01
CA LEU A 76 8.32 6.74 0.75
C LEU A 76 9.34 6.08 -0.18
N GLN A 77 9.58 4.79 -0.03
CA GLN A 77 10.45 4.02 -0.93
C GLN A 77 9.94 4.04 -2.36
N LEU A 78 8.65 3.78 -2.59
CA LEU A 78 8.04 3.80 -3.91
C LEU A 78 8.07 5.22 -4.53
N LEU A 79 7.82 6.26 -3.74
CA LEU A 79 7.93 7.65 -4.19
C LEU A 79 9.37 8.02 -4.58
N ARG A 80 10.38 7.53 -3.84
CA ARG A 80 11.80 7.72 -4.20
C ARG A 80 12.15 7.16 -5.57
N ARG A 81 11.55 6.02 -5.94
CA ARG A 81 11.75 5.35 -7.24
C ARG A 81 11.04 6.04 -8.41
N SER A 82 10.13 6.97 -8.13
CA SER A 82 9.28 7.59 -9.15
C SER A 82 9.92 8.78 -9.87
N GLY A 83 11.19 9.08 -9.63
CA GLY A 83 11.90 10.20 -10.28
C GLY A 83 11.59 11.58 -9.68
N LEU A 84 10.93 11.64 -8.52
CA LEU A 84 10.63 12.88 -7.82
C LEU A 84 11.91 13.50 -7.20
N ASN A 85 11.96 14.83 -7.16
CA ASN A 85 13.00 15.58 -6.45
C ASN A 85 12.68 15.68 -4.96
N PHE A 86 11.41 15.85 -4.60
CA PHE A 86 11.00 15.96 -3.20
C PHE A 86 9.65 15.32 -2.92
N THR A 87 9.43 14.96 -1.66
CA THR A 87 8.15 14.53 -1.10
C THR A 87 7.92 15.26 0.22
N VAL A 88 6.82 16.01 0.31
CA VAL A 88 6.36 16.59 1.58
C VAL A 88 5.38 15.64 2.23
N VAL A 89 5.64 15.25 3.47
CA VAL A 89 4.73 14.46 4.31
C VAL A 89 4.05 15.41 5.29
N GLN A 90 2.91 15.96 4.86
CA GLN A 90 2.15 16.91 5.67
C GLN A 90 1.35 16.18 6.75
N LYS A 91 1.54 16.55 8.01
CA LYS A 91 0.68 16.07 9.09
C LYS A 91 -0.73 16.64 8.90
N PHE A 92 -1.72 15.75 8.76
CA PHE A 92 -3.12 16.16 8.69
C PHE A 92 -3.65 16.38 10.11
N THR A 93 -4.06 17.60 10.43
CA THR A 93 -4.62 17.96 11.74
C THR A 93 -6.00 18.59 11.59
N ARG A 94 -6.76 18.74 12.67
CA ARG A 94 -8.04 19.44 12.64
C ARG A 94 -7.90 20.90 12.24
N GLU A 95 -6.79 21.56 12.61
CA GLU A 95 -6.48 22.93 12.20
C GLU A 95 -6.22 22.99 10.69
N PHE A 96 -5.37 22.08 10.17
CA PHE A 96 -5.11 21.97 8.74
C PHE A 96 -6.39 21.75 7.93
N SER A 97 -7.31 20.94 8.43
CA SER A 97 -8.59 20.64 7.75
C SER A 97 -9.56 21.84 7.65
N ARG A 98 -9.28 22.93 8.38
CA ARG A 98 -10.08 24.16 8.34
C ARG A 98 -9.61 25.15 7.29
N LEU A 99 -8.44 24.96 6.68
CA LEU A 99 -7.95 25.82 5.61
C LEU A 99 -8.97 25.85 4.47
N THR A 100 -9.42 27.04 4.13
CA THR A 100 -10.26 27.24 2.95
C THR A 100 -9.51 26.81 1.68
N PRO A 101 -10.18 26.52 0.56
CA PRO A 101 -9.49 26.22 -0.69
C PRO A 101 -8.47 27.30 -1.09
N THR A 102 -8.80 28.55 -0.92
CA THR A 102 -7.90 29.68 -1.24
C THR A 102 -6.67 29.69 -0.32
N GLU A 103 -6.85 29.58 1.00
CA GLU A 103 -5.74 29.53 1.96
C GLU A 103 -4.83 28.31 1.71
N PHE A 104 -5.41 27.15 1.41
CA PHE A 104 -4.62 25.96 1.09
C PHE A 104 -3.74 26.21 -0.15
N VAL A 105 -4.29 26.73 -1.24
CA VAL A 105 -3.52 27.02 -2.47
C VAL A 105 -2.48 28.10 -2.19
N GLU A 106 -2.87 29.21 -1.59
CA GLU A 106 -1.98 30.35 -1.37
C GLU A 106 -0.82 30.00 -0.43
N GLU A 107 -1.13 29.46 0.78
CA GLU A 107 -0.12 29.25 1.81
C GLU A 107 0.71 28.00 1.55
N MET A 108 0.07 26.89 1.16
CA MET A 108 0.78 25.61 1.06
C MET A 108 1.41 25.40 -0.32
N LEU A 109 0.69 25.74 -1.39
CA LEU A 109 1.15 25.40 -2.73
C LEU A 109 1.93 26.57 -3.37
N VAL A 110 1.42 27.79 -3.31
CA VAL A 110 2.09 28.94 -3.93
C VAL A 110 3.26 29.43 -3.09
N LYS A 111 3.04 29.72 -1.81
CA LYS A 111 4.12 30.29 -0.95
C LYS A 111 5.14 29.22 -0.57
N ARG A 112 4.70 28.13 0.09
CA ARG A 112 5.65 27.14 0.61
C ARG A 112 6.24 26.21 -0.45
N ALA A 113 5.41 25.66 -1.33
CA ALA A 113 5.89 24.76 -2.37
C ALA A 113 6.41 25.48 -3.62
N ARG A 114 6.29 26.81 -3.69
CA ARG A 114 6.68 27.63 -4.86
C ARG A 114 6.14 27.06 -6.18
N MET A 115 4.91 26.55 -6.10
CA MET A 115 4.25 25.84 -7.18
C MET A 115 4.10 26.71 -8.43
N LYS A 116 4.49 26.18 -9.58
CA LYS A 116 4.28 26.75 -10.92
C LYS A 116 3.31 25.94 -11.76
N ALA A 117 3.15 24.65 -11.44
CA ALA A 117 2.12 23.81 -12.03
C ALA A 117 1.65 22.75 -11.02
N ILE A 118 0.37 22.39 -11.12
CA ILE A 118 -0.24 21.27 -10.38
C ILE A 118 -0.81 20.25 -11.35
N VAL A 119 -0.51 18.98 -11.12
CA VAL A 119 -1.12 17.86 -11.82
C VAL A 119 -2.14 17.21 -10.90
N CYS A 120 -3.36 17.02 -11.34
CA CYS A 120 -4.42 16.42 -10.54
C CYS A 120 -5.39 15.57 -11.40
N GLY A 121 -6.18 14.72 -10.75
CA GLY A 121 -7.30 14.03 -11.40
C GLY A 121 -8.53 14.93 -11.53
N GLU A 122 -9.47 14.52 -12.36
CA GLU A 122 -10.74 15.26 -12.57
C GLU A 122 -11.59 15.36 -11.29
N ASP A 123 -11.48 14.38 -10.39
CA ASP A 123 -12.23 14.31 -9.12
C ASP A 123 -11.46 14.91 -7.93
N PHE A 124 -10.38 15.64 -8.18
CA PHE A 124 -9.57 16.24 -7.12
C PHE A 124 -10.35 17.26 -6.30
N CYS A 125 -10.39 17.02 -4.99
CA CYS A 125 -11.01 17.91 -4.01
C CYS A 125 -10.02 18.27 -2.89
N PHE A 126 -10.08 19.53 -2.43
CA PHE A 126 -9.15 20.05 -1.42
C PHE A 126 -9.78 21.14 -0.54
N GLY A 127 -9.04 21.56 0.48
CA GLY A 127 -9.50 22.58 1.44
C GLY A 127 -10.62 22.10 2.36
N ALA A 128 -11.15 22.99 3.16
CA ALA A 128 -12.17 22.69 4.16
C ALA A 128 -13.39 22.01 3.53
N GLN A 129 -13.77 20.86 4.09
CA GLN A 129 -14.88 20.02 3.63
C GLN A 129 -14.78 19.58 2.15
N GLY A 130 -13.59 19.61 1.55
CA GLY A 130 -13.40 19.26 0.14
C GLY A 130 -14.09 20.25 -0.84
N LYS A 131 -14.33 21.49 -0.44
CA LYS A 131 -15.05 22.49 -1.26
C LYS A 131 -14.24 23.00 -2.44
N GLY A 132 -12.92 22.90 -2.42
CA GLY A 132 -12.05 23.19 -3.55
C GLY A 132 -12.13 22.07 -4.60
N THR A 133 -12.25 22.43 -5.86
CA THR A 133 -12.34 21.55 -7.01
C THR A 133 -11.36 21.96 -8.10
N VAL A 134 -11.30 21.21 -9.20
CA VAL A 134 -10.52 21.59 -10.39
C VAL A 134 -10.95 22.96 -10.92
N ALA A 135 -12.25 23.30 -10.89
CA ALA A 135 -12.73 24.63 -11.27
C ALA A 135 -12.14 25.73 -10.37
N THR A 136 -12.15 25.51 -9.06
CA THR A 136 -11.52 26.41 -8.08
C THR A 136 -10.01 26.57 -8.34
N LEU A 137 -9.30 25.49 -8.70
CA LEU A 137 -7.88 25.58 -9.07
C LEU A 137 -7.67 26.47 -10.30
N ARG A 138 -8.52 26.33 -11.33
CA ARG A 138 -8.44 27.15 -12.55
C ARG A 138 -8.69 28.62 -12.27
N GLU A 139 -9.65 28.96 -11.40
CA GLU A 139 -9.90 30.33 -10.97
C GLU A 139 -8.67 30.89 -10.21
N LEU A 140 -8.12 30.12 -9.27
CA LEU A 140 -6.95 30.55 -8.50
C LEU A 140 -5.68 30.60 -9.36
N SER A 141 -5.58 29.79 -10.41
CA SER A 141 -4.45 29.81 -11.33
C SER A 141 -4.30 31.13 -12.06
N ALA A 142 -5.43 31.76 -12.45
CA ALA A 142 -5.45 33.11 -13.06
C ALA A 142 -4.93 34.17 -12.08
N LYS A 143 -5.22 34.02 -10.78
CA LYS A 143 -4.79 34.95 -9.72
C LYS A 143 -3.33 34.82 -9.36
N TYR A 144 -2.83 33.57 -9.23
CA TYR A 144 -1.50 33.28 -8.68
C TYR A 144 -0.46 32.90 -9.73
N GLY A 145 -0.82 32.76 -11.00
CA GLY A 145 0.09 32.53 -12.11
C GLY A 145 0.72 31.12 -12.09
N PHE A 146 -0.11 30.06 -11.94
CA PHE A 146 0.32 28.68 -12.06
C PHE A 146 -0.52 27.91 -13.09
N GLU A 147 0.00 26.80 -13.60
CA GLU A 147 -0.66 25.93 -14.56
C GLU A 147 -1.46 24.84 -13.84
N VAL A 148 -2.60 24.42 -14.41
CA VAL A 148 -3.42 23.29 -13.92
C VAL A 148 -3.52 22.25 -15.01
N ASP A 149 -2.86 21.13 -14.80
CA ASP A 149 -2.87 19.96 -15.68
C ASP A 149 -3.76 18.87 -15.08
N VAL A 150 -4.81 18.50 -15.80
CA VAL A 150 -5.84 17.57 -15.32
C VAL A 150 -5.75 16.28 -16.11
N LEU A 151 -5.46 15.18 -15.42
CA LEU A 151 -5.41 13.86 -16.04
C LEU A 151 -6.76 13.16 -15.97
N PRO A 152 -7.15 12.50 -17.07
CA PRO A 152 -8.30 11.61 -17.05
C PRO A 152 -7.99 10.41 -16.12
N PRO A 153 -9.04 9.77 -15.57
CA PRO A 153 -8.87 8.61 -14.72
C PRO A 153 -8.26 7.44 -15.48
N VAL A 154 -7.37 6.70 -14.80
CA VAL A 154 -6.83 5.44 -15.32
C VAL A 154 -7.89 4.35 -15.17
N LEU A 155 -8.12 3.61 -16.26
CA LEU A 155 -9.08 2.52 -16.32
C LEU A 155 -8.43 1.15 -16.17
N HIS A 156 -9.17 0.23 -15.57
CA HIS A 156 -8.95 -1.21 -15.64
C HIS A 156 -10.26 -1.86 -16.12
N GLY A 157 -10.26 -2.32 -17.37
CA GLY A 157 -11.51 -2.59 -18.08
C GLY A 157 -12.35 -1.30 -18.19
N GLU A 158 -13.58 -1.32 -17.74
CA GLU A 158 -14.49 -0.18 -17.72
C GLU A 158 -14.51 0.58 -16.39
N THR A 159 -13.73 0.16 -15.40
CA THR A 159 -13.77 0.71 -14.03
C THR A 159 -12.57 1.60 -13.74
N PHE A 160 -12.80 2.72 -13.04
CA PHE A 160 -11.75 3.62 -12.60
C PHE A 160 -10.87 3.00 -11.51
N VAL A 161 -9.55 3.04 -11.69
CA VAL A 161 -8.58 2.57 -10.70
C VAL A 161 -8.56 3.52 -9.50
N ARG A 162 -9.05 3.04 -8.34
CA ARG A 162 -9.13 3.78 -7.08
C ARG A 162 -8.71 2.90 -5.90
N SER A 163 -8.23 3.51 -4.82
CA SER A 163 -7.90 2.78 -3.59
C SER A 163 -9.09 2.00 -3.00
N THR A 164 -10.32 2.47 -3.19
CA THR A 164 -11.54 1.75 -2.76
C THR A 164 -11.69 0.44 -3.53
N MET A 165 -11.57 0.47 -4.87
CA MET A 165 -11.63 -0.73 -5.70
C MET A 165 -10.59 -1.79 -5.27
N ILE A 166 -9.39 -1.36 -4.94
CA ILE A 166 -8.33 -2.28 -4.47
C ILE A 166 -8.70 -2.91 -3.12
N ARG A 167 -9.32 -2.15 -2.20
CA ARG A 167 -9.82 -2.71 -0.95
C ARG A 167 -10.92 -3.72 -1.18
N ASP A 168 -11.84 -3.44 -2.11
CA ASP A 168 -12.94 -4.35 -2.45
C ASP A 168 -12.41 -5.67 -3.04
N LEU A 169 -11.40 -5.61 -3.93
CA LEU A 169 -10.71 -6.80 -4.45
C LEU A 169 -10.05 -7.61 -3.33
N LEU A 170 -9.36 -6.95 -2.39
CA LEU A 170 -8.78 -7.64 -1.23
C LEU A 170 -9.87 -8.28 -0.35
N TYR A 171 -10.98 -7.59 -0.09
CA TYR A 171 -12.08 -8.09 0.73
C TYR A 171 -12.86 -9.23 0.07
N THR A 172 -12.78 -9.38 -1.25
CA THR A 172 -13.28 -10.55 -1.99
C THR A 172 -12.22 -11.64 -2.16
N GLY A 173 -10.96 -11.34 -1.83
CA GLY A 173 -9.82 -12.26 -1.91
C GLY A 173 -9.16 -12.29 -3.29
N ASP A 174 -9.53 -11.42 -4.21
CA ASP A 174 -8.87 -11.30 -5.51
C ASP A 174 -7.58 -10.50 -5.40
N VAL A 175 -6.59 -11.12 -4.78
CA VAL A 175 -5.26 -10.53 -4.57
C VAL A 175 -4.49 -10.36 -5.87
N ALA A 176 -4.81 -11.17 -6.91
CA ALA A 176 -4.16 -11.08 -8.21
C ALA A 176 -4.60 -9.81 -8.95
N ALA A 177 -5.92 -9.55 -9.05
CA ALA A 177 -6.41 -8.30 -9.63
C ALA A 177 -5.96 -7.07 -8.81
N ALA A 178 -5.94 -7.16 -7.48
CA ALA A 178 -5.38 -6.09 -6.64
C ALA A 178 -3.90 -5.81 -6.97
N ALA A 179 -3.09 -6.86 -7.21
CA ALA A 179 -1.67 -6.72 -7.58
C ALA A 179 -1.49 -6.03 -8.95
N GLU A 180 -2.36 -6.33 -9.92
CA GLU A 180 -2.35 -5.65 -11.22
C GLU A 180 -2.59 -4.14 -11.10
N LEU A 181 -3.56 -3.73 -10.25
CA LEU A 181 -3.88 -2.32 -10.02
C LEU A 181 -2.79 -1.60 -9.23
N LEU A 182 -2.14 -2.30 -8.31
CA LEU A 182 -1.01 -1.81 -7.51
C LEU A 182 0.32 -1.83 -8.27
N SER A 183 0.43 -2.59 -9.38
CA SER A 183 1.68 -2.95 -10.08
C SER A 183 2.67 -3.70 -9.18
N ARG A 184 2.19 -4.37 -8.13
CA ARG A 184 2.94 -5.20 -7.20
C ARG A 184 1.99 -5.98 -6.30
N PRO A 185 2.42 -7.10 -5.70
CA PRO A 185 1.63 -7.81 -4.70
C PRO A 185 1.26 -6.94 -3.50
N HIS A 186 0.06 -7.17 -2.94
CA HIS A 186 -0.33 -6.57 -1.67
C HIS A 186 0.53 -7.12 -0.54
N GLU A 187 0.99 -6.24 0.36
CA GLU A 187 1.90 -6.54 1.45
C GLU A 187 1.19 -6.48 2.80
N LEU A 188 1.33 -7.52 3.62
CA LEU A 188 1.04 -7.48 5.05
C LEU A 188 2.30 -7.79 5.84
N ARG A 189 2.48 -7.07 6.95
CA ARG A 189 3.60 -7.28 7.89
C ARG A 189 3.06 -7.65 9.25
N GLY A 190 3.71 -8.56 9.92
CA GLY A 190 3.36 -8.95 11.27
C GLY A 190 4.54 -9.46 12.06
N LEU A 191 4.43 -9.35 13.37
CA LEU A 191 5.30 -10.03 14.30
C LEU A 191 4.84 -11.48 14.44
N VAL A 192 5.76 -12.42 14.36
CA VAL A 192 5.46 -13.82 14.59
C VAL A 192 5.28 -14.06 16.10
N VAL A 193 4.10 -14.51 16.47
CA VAL A 193 3.73 -14.80 17.86
C VAL A 193 3.55 -16.31 18.07
N ARG A 194 3.62 -16.74 19.33
CA ARG A 194 3.41 -18.14 19.68
C ARG A 194 1.96 -18.54 19.42
N GLY A 195 1.75 -19.52 18.54
CA GLY A 195 0.45 -20.13 18.25
C GLY A 195 0.22 -21.40 19.07
N GLN A 196 -0.84 -22.13 18.75
CA GLN A 196 -1.19 -23.40 19.41
C GLN A 196 -0.30 -24.59 19.03
N GLY A 197 0.57 -24.44 18.03
CA GLY A 197 1.53 -25.47 17.59
C GLY A 197 0.92 -26.67 16.86
N ARG A 198 -0.38 -26.64 16.51
CA ARG A 198 -1.07 -27.75 15.84
C ARG A 198 -0.43 -28.13 14.50
N GLY A 199 0.01 -27.15 13.72
CA GLY A 199 0.69 -27.40 12.44
C GLY A 199 1.98 -28.22 12.62
N ARG A 200 2.73 -27.98 13.69
CA ARG A 200 3.97 -28.72 13.99
C ARG A 200 3.71 -30.21 14.21
N THR A 201 2.63 -30.57 14.92
CA THR A 201 2.26 -31.99 15.16
C THR A 201 1.78 -32.69 13.90
N LEU A 202 1.30 -31.95 12.90
CA LEU A 202 0.85 -32.46 11.60
C LEU A 202 1.98 -32.47 10.54
N GLY A 203 3.19 -32.02 10.89
CA GLY A 203 4.33 -31.95 9.95
C GLY A 203 4.37 -30.66 9.10
N PHE A 204 3.48 -29.70 9.36
CA PHE A 204 3.41 -28.40 8.66
C PHE A 204 3.49 -27.25 9.67
N PRO A 205 4.69 -26.94 10.20
CA PRO A 205 4.83 -25.84 11.14
C PRO A 205 4.36 -24.52 10.54
N THR A 206 3.56 -23.75 11.30
CA THR A 206 3.03 -22.46 10.89
C THR A 206 3.50 -21.34 11.83
N ALA A 207 3.83 -20.19 11.27
CA ALA A 207 4.04 -18.94 11.97
C ALA A 207 2.67 -18.22 12.10
N ASN A 208 2.30 -17.85 13.33
CA ASN A 208 1.12 -17.05 13.60
C ASN A 208 1.51 -15.58 13.56
N LEU A 209 0.88 -14.77 12.70
CA LEU A 209 1.21 -13.38 12.55
C LEU A 209 0.24 -12.48 13.33
N GLU A 210 0.79 -11.60 14.14
CA GLU A 210 0.07 -10.46 14.69
C GLU A 210 0.23 -9.28 13.75
N VAL A 211 -0.85 -8.95 13.03
CA VAL A 211 -0.89 -7.87 12.04
C VAL A 211 -1.66 -6.69 12.59
N ASN A 212 -1.20 -5.48 12.28
CA ASN A 212 -1.91 -4.26 12.67
C ASN A 212 -3.26 -4.17 11.95
N PRO A 213 -4.40 -4.12 12.68
CA PRO A 213 -5.74 -4.11 12.09
C PRO A 213 -6.08 -2.84 11.31
N ALA A 214 -5.21 -1.83 11.30
CA ALA A 214 -5.36 -0.64 10.47
C ALA A 214 -5.11 -0.89 8.98
N TYR A 215 -4.51 -2.04 8.61
CA TYR A 215 -4.23 -2.39 7.22
C TYR A 215 -5.34 -3.26 6.61
N ALA A 216 -5.54 -3.11 5.28
CA ALA A 216 -6.50 -3.91 4.53
C ALA A 216 -6.01 -5.36 4.47
N MET A 217 -6.86 -6.28 4.91
CA MET A 217 -6.58 -7.71 4.95
C MET A 217 -7.38 -8.41 3.85
N PRO A 218 -6.78 -9.35 3.10
CA PRO A 218 -7.53 -10.16 2.16
C PRO A 218 -8.63 -10.98 2.85
N ALA A 219 -9.63 -11.40 2.07
CA ALA A 219 -10.69 -12.29 2.54
C ALA A 219 -10.13 -13.56 3.18
N ARG A 220 -10.96 -14.26 3.94
CA ARG A 220 -10.63 -15.59 4.47
C ARG A 220 -10.36 -16.57 3.35
N GLY A 221 -9.38 -17.45 3.56
CA GLY A 221 -8.97 -18.46 2.57
C GLY A 221 -7.51 -18.82 2.66
N VAL A 222 -7.06 -19.63 1.73
CA VAL A 222 -5.67 -20.09 1.61
C VAL A 222 -5.03 -19.41 0.41
N TYR A 223 -3.83 -18.86 0.62
CA TYR A 223 -3.11 -18.05 -0.35
C TYR A 223 -1.70 -18.54 -0.57
N VAL A 224 -1.21 -18.37 -1.79
CA VAL A 224 0.21 -18.41 -2.12
C VAL A 224 0.78 -17.03 -1.90
N CYS A 225 1.84 -16.94 -1.11
CA CYS A 225 2.56 -15.70 -0.83
C CYS A 225 4.06 -15.87 -1.05
N ALA A 226 4.74 -14.76 -1.28
CA ALA A 226 6.18 -14.67 -1.04
C ALA A 226 6.37 -14.14 0.40
N GLY A 227 6.93 -14.98 1.27
CA GLY A 227 7.28 -14.61 2.64
C GLY A 227 8.68 -14.04 2.70
N TYR A 228 8.84 -12.83 3.23
CA TYR A 228 10.16 -12.20 3.41
C TYR A 228 10.49 -12.08 4.88
N LEU A 229 11.67 -12.60 5.24
CA LEU A 229 12.25 -12.52 6.56
C LEU A 229 13.32 -11.42 6.58
N PRO A 230 13.03 -10.23 7.14
CA PRO A 230 13.96 -9.09 7.08
C PRO A 230 15.30 -9.35 7.78
N ALA A 231 15.31 -10.11 8.88
CA ALA A 231 16.51 -10.41 9.64
C ALA A 231 17.49 -11.30 8.86
N ASP A 232 16.95 -12.26 8.08
CA ASP A 232 17.72 -13.20 7.28
C ASP A 232 17.87 -12.75 5.82
N GLU A 233 17.18 -11.66 5.44
CA GLU A 233 17.09 -11.14 4.07
C GLU A 233 16.65 -12.19 3.06
N MET A 234 15.80 -13.10 3.48
CA MET A 234 15.39 -14.26 2.71
C MET A 234 13.95 -14.16 2.24
N LEU A 235 13.73 -14.46 0.96
CA LEU A 235 12.42 -14.60 0.34
C LEU A 235 12.12 -16.08 0.12
N VAL A 236 11.04 -16.58 0.69
CA VAL A 236 10.63 -18.00 0.64
C VAL A 236 9.18 -18.15 0.20
N PRO A 237 8.81 -19.28 -0.43
CA PRO A 237 7.41 -19.60 -0.69
C PRO A 237 6.66 -19.75 0.64
N ALA A 238 5.46 -19.19 0.72
CA ALA A 238 4.60 -19.30 1.89
C ALA A 238 3.17 -19.66 1.49
N LEU A 239 2.59 -20.62 2.23
CA LEU A 239 1.15 -20.89 2.18
C LEU A 239 0.52 -20.24 3.40
N VAL A 240 -0.40 -19.33 3.16
CA VAL A 240 -1.00 -18.49 4.20
C VAL A 240 -2.48 -18.80 4.33
N ASN A 241 -2.91 -19.19 5.52
CA ASN A 241 -4.31 -19.31 5.88
C ASN A 241 -4.76 -18.05 6.64
N ILE A 242 -5.78 -17.38 6.12
CA ILE A 242 -6.51 -16.32 6.82
C ILE A 242 -7.85 -16.91 7.23
N GLY A 243 -8.09 -17.05 8.54
CA GLY A 243 -9.28 -17.73 9.04
C GLY A 243 -9.64 -17.33 10.47
N PHE A 244 -10.73 -17.92 10.97
CA PHE A 244 -11.11 -17.78 12.37
C PHE A 244 -10.68 -19.00 13.17
N ASN A 245 -10.00 -18.76 14.29
CA ASN A 245 -9.85 -19.80 15.30
C ASN A 245 -10.99 -19.69 16.32
N PRO A 246 -11.84 -20.71 16.44
CA PRO A 246 -12.84 -20.76 17.50
C PRO A 246 -12.13 -21.00 18.83
N THR A 247 -11.69 -19.98 19.50
CA THR A 247 -11.26 -20.03 20.90
C THR A 247 -12.33 -19.42 21.77
N PHE A 248 -12.60 -20.07 22.92
CA PHE A 248 -13.61 -19.73 23.91
C PHE A 248 -14.12 -18.27 23.88
N GLY A 249 -15.24 -18.04 23.18
CA GLY A 249 -16.03 -16.81 23.27
C GLY A 249 -15.64 -15.62 22.38
N SER A 250 -14.54 -15.69 21.59
CA SER A 250 -14.22 -14.65 20.61
C SER A 250 -13.71 -15.27 19.30
N GLU A 251 -14.38 -14.94 18.19
CA GLU A 251 -13.89 -15.21 16.85
C GLU A 251 -12.74 -14.24 16.52
N ARG A 252 -11.51 -14.63 16.80
CA ARG A 252 -10.34 -13.83 16.42
C ARG A 252 -9.85 -14.28 15.05
N LEU A 253 -9.75 -13.34 14.12
CA LEU A 253 -9.11 -13.57 12.82
C LEU A 253 -7.63 -13.87 13.05
N THR A 254 -7.16 -14.98 12.47
CA THR A 254 -5.77 -15.43 12.55
C THR A 254 -5.15 -15.48 11.17
N ILE A 255 -3.86 -15.19 11.10
CA ILE A 255 -3.03 -15.36 9.91
C ILE A 255 -1.96 -16.37 10.26
N GLU A 256 -2.01 -17.52 9.61
CA GLU A 256 -1.06 -18.62 9.80
C GLU A 256 -0.27 -18.84 8.51
N ALA A 257 1.04 -18.65 8.54
CA ALA A 257 1.92 -18.81 7.40
C ALA A 257 2.80 -20.06 7.57
N HIS A 258 2.66 -21.01 6.66
CA HIS A 258 3.60 -22.12 6.49
C HIS A 258 4.67 -21.69 5.50
N LEU A 259 5.90 -21.44 5.97
CA LEU A 259 7.05 -21.16 5.11
C LEU A 259 7.59 -22.48 4.59
N VAL A 260 7.52 -22.67 3.28
CA VAL A 260 7.88 -23.94 2.65
C VAL A 260 9.40 -24.14 2.70
N ASP A 261 9.82 -25.32 3.13
CA ASP A 261 11.22 -25.75 3.24
C ASP A 261 12.09 -24.83 4.13
N PHE A 262 11.45 -24.05 5.00
CA PHE A 262 12.13 -23.24 6.01
C PHE A 262 12.27 -24.03 7.32
N ALA A 263 13.49 -24.06 7.84
CA ALA A 263 13.81 -24.65 9.15
C ALA A 263 14.43 -23.58 10.05
N GLY A 264 13.68 -23.12 11.04
CA GLY A 264 14.15 -22.11 11.99
C GLY A 264 13.06 -21.74 12.99
N GLU A 265 13.45 -21.05 14.06
CA GLU A 265 12.51 -20.45 15.00
C GLU A 265 12.19 -19.03 14.57
N LEU A 266 10.88 -18.74 14.47
CA LEU A 266 10.39 -17.45 13.97
C LEU A 266 9.70 -16.59 15.05
N VAL A 267 9.43 -17.17 16.24
CA VAL A 267 8.73 -16.42 17.29
C VAL A 267 9.53 -15.20 17.70
N GLY A 268 8.91 -14.02 17.59
CA GLY A 268 9.55 -12.72 17.83
C GLY A 268 10.20 -12.10 16.58
N ALA A 269 10.20 -12.78 15.43
CA ALA A 269 10.69 -12.23 14.19
C ALA A 269 9.59 -11.46 13.42
N ASP A 270 9.99 -10.46 12.64
CA ASP A 270 9.13 -9.84 11.65
C ASP A 270 9.02 -10.74 10.42
N LEU A 271 7.80 -10.88 9.91
CA LEU A 271 7.51 -11.57 8.66
C LEU A 271 6.63 -10.69 7.76
N TYR A 272 7.07 -10.47 6.52
CA TYR A 272 6.33 -9.74 5.51
C TYR A 272 5.76 -10.74 4.50
N LEU A 273 4.45 -10.68 4.27
CA LEU A 273 3.73 -11.54 3.35
C LEU A 273 3.29 -10.73 2.13
N PHE A 274 3.72 -11.14 0.95
CA PHE A 274 3.31 -10.57 -0.33
C PHE A 274 2.35 -11.54 -1.01
N PHE A 275 1.08 -11.18 -1.12
CA PHE A 275 0.01 -12.03 -1.61
C PHE A 275 0.06 -12.15 -3.13
N LEU A 276 0.26 -13.36 -3.63
CA LEU A 276 0.40 -13.64 -5.07
C LEU A 276 -0.88 -14.19 -5.68
N HIS A 277 -1.51 -15.17 -5.00
CA HIS A 277 -2.66 -15.88 -5.53
C HIS A 277 -3.53 -16.48 -4.41
N ARG A 278 -4.83 -16.57 -4.65
CA ARG A 278 -5.76 -17.27 -3.76
C ARG A 278 -5.98 -18.69 -4.27
N LEU A 279 -5.67 -19.69 -3.46
CA LEU A 279 -5.87 -21.09 -3.81
C LEU A 279 -7.32 -21.54 -3.63
N ARG A 280 -7.94 -21.19 -2.52
CA ARG A 280 -9.29 -21.63 -2.16
C ARG A 280 -9.85 -20.90 -0.93
N ASP A 281 -11.13 -21.12 -0.68
CA ASP A 281 -11.82 -20.75 0.57
C ASP A 281 -11.37 -21.61 1.75
N GLU A 282 -11.72 -21.17 2.98
CA GLU A 282 -11.62 -22.04 4.15
C GLU A 282 -12.54 -23.26 4.01
N MET A 283 -12.10 -24.37 4.56
CA MET A 283 -12.83 -25.64 4.56
C MET A 283 -12.83 -26.25 5.95
N LEU A 284 -13.92 -26.91 6.30
CA LEU A 284 -13.98 -27.80 7.47
C LEU A 284 -13.59 -29.21 7.06
N PHE A 285 -12.80 -29.88 7.91
CA PHE A 285 -12.33 -31.23 7.64
C PHE A 285 -12.90 -32.24 8.62
N PRO A 286 -13.37 -33.40 8.15
CA PRO A 286 -13.97 -34.43 9.00
C PRO A 286 -12.95 -35.16 9.88
N SER A 287 -11.67 -35.10 9.53
CA SER A 287 -10.58 -35.75 10.28
C SER A 287 -9.25 -35.02 10.09
N PRO A 288 -8.29 -35.22 11.01
CA PRO A 288 -6.90 -34.72 10.85
C PRO A 288 -6.25 -35.20 9.54
N ASP A 289 -6.49 -36.45 9.14
CA ASP A 289 -5.91 -37.02 7.92
C ASP A 289 -6.44 -36.30 6.66
N ALA A 290 -7.74 -35.96 6.64
CA ALA A 290 -8.35 -35.19 5.56
C ALA A 290 -7.74 -33.78 5.48
N LEU A 291 -7.47 -33.15 6.62
CA LEU A 291 -6.76 -31.86 6.69
C LEU A 291 -5.33 -31.98 6.13
N VAL A 292 -4.56 -32.99 6.58
CA VAL A 292 -3.19 -33.24 6.11
C VAL A 292 -3.16 -33.47 4.59
N ALA A 293 -4.07 -34.30 4.07
CA ALA A 293 -4.18 -34.54 2.63
C ALA A 293 -4.50 -33.26 1.84
N GLN A 294 -5.33 -32.37 2.41
CA GLN A 294 -5.60 -31.08 1.76
C GLN A 294 -4.40 -30.14 1.80
N ILE A 295 -3.70 -30.03 2.93
CA ILE A 295 -2.49 -29.21 3.05
C ILE A 295 -1.42 -29.67 2.04
N GLN A 296 -1.29 -30.98 1.81
CA GLN A 296 -0.37 -31.51 0.79
C GLN A 296 -0.75 -31.08 -0.62
N ARG A 297 -2.06 -31.12 -0.96
CA ARG A 297 -2.55 -30.61 -2.24
C ARG A 297 -2.32 -29.11 -2.39
N ASP A 298 -2.62 -28.34 -1.35
CA ASP A 298 -2.39 -26.89 -1.35
C ASP A 298 -0.92 -26.55 -1.53
N ARG A 299 -0.02 -27.34 -0.87
CA ARG A 299 1.43 -27.19 -1.02
C ARG A 299 1.88 -27.45 -2.45
N ALA A 300 1.41 -28.52 -3.06
CA ALA A 300 1.76 -28.87 -4.44
C ALA A 300 1.29 -27.78 -5.42
N ALA A 301 0.00 -27.41 -5.38
CA ALA A 301 -0.58 -26.36 -6.23
C ALA A 301 0.07 -24.98 -5.96
N GLY A 302 0.36 -24.69 -4.69
CA GLY A 302 0.99 -23.43 -4.30
C GLY A 302 2.41 -23.28 -4.82
N LEU A 303 3.22 -24.35 -4.78
CA LEU A 303 4.57 -24.34 -5.34
C LEU A 303 4.55 -24.28 -6.86
N GLU A 304 3.66 -25.02 -7.52
CA GLU A 304 3.46 -24.91 -8.97
C GLU A 304 3.14 -23.47 -9.40
N TYR A 305 2.21 -22.81 -8.69
CA TYR A 305 1.92 -21.41 -8.97
C TYR A 305 3.12 -20.50 -8.66
N TYR A 306 3.79 -20.69 -7.52
CA TYR A 306 4.94 -19.88 -7.10
C TYR A 306 6.07 -19.92 -8.12
N ASP A 307 6.26 -21.03 -8.82
CA ASP A 307 7.28 -21.20 -9.87
C ASP A 307 6.80 -20.77 -11.27
N SER A 308 5.54 -20.41 -11.40
CA SER A 308 4.97 -19.94 -12.68
C SER A 308 5.60 -18.61 -13.16
N PRO A 309 5.54 -18.31 -14.47
CA PRO A 309 6.01 -17.04 -15.01
C PRO A 309 5.31 -15.81 -14.38
N ALA A 310 4.02 -15.92 -14.09
CA ALA A 310 3.23 -14.85 -13.46
C ALA A 310 3.75 -14.53 -12.05
N ALA A 311 3.95 -15.54 -11.22
CA ALA A 311 4.50 -15.37 -9.89
C ALA A 311 5.97 -14.92 -9.89
N ARG A 312 6.76 -15.34 -10.88
CA ARG A 312 8.16 -14.92 -11.04
C ARG A 312 8.27 -13.41 -11.18
N HIS A 313 7.48 -12.78 -12.05
CA HIS A 313 7.46 -11.33 -12.22
C HIS A 313 7.14 -10.61 -10.90
N HIS A 314 6.15 -11.10 -10.14
CA HIS A 314 5.82 -10.54 -8.83
C HIS A 314 6.94 -10.72 -7.81
N ARG A 315 7.61 -11.89 -7.78
CA ARG A 315 8.76 -12.13 -6.89
C ARG A 315 9.93 -11.23 -7.19
N GLU A 316 10.25 -11.00 -8.46
CA GLU A 316 11.29 -10.05 -8.88
C GLU A 316 10.96 -8.62 -8.43
N THR A 317 9.69 -8.21 -8.56
CA THR A 317 9.21 -6.94 -8.02
C THR A 317 9.40 -6.87 -6.50
N VAL A 318 9.02 -7.92 -5.77
CA VAL A 318 9.20 -7.99 -4.32
C VAL A 318 10.69 -7.92 -3.94
N LEU A 319 11.54 -8.73 -4.57
CA LEU A 319 12.99 -8.71 -4.32
C LEU A 319 13.57 -7.30 -4.52
N SER A 320 13.19 -6.63 -5.62
CA SER A 320 13.59 -5.24 -5.84
C SER A 320 13.13 -4.31 -4.70
N LEU A 321 11.90 -4.49 -4.19
CA LEU A 321 11.38 -3.68 -3.10
C LEU A 321 12.09 -3.92 -1.76
N VAL A 322 12.44 -5.15 -1.44
CA VAL A 322 13.04 -5.48 -0.13
C VAL A 322 14.54 -5.25 -0.08
N SER A 323 15.26 -5.39 -1.21
CA SER A 323 16.72 -5.17 -1.27
C SER A 323 17.14 -3.72 -0.99
N GLU A 324 16.31 -2.72 -1.29
CA GLU A 324 16.61 -1.31 -1.06
C GLU A 324 16.28 -0.80 0.34
N THR A 325 15.57 -1.59 1.14
CA THR A 325 15.27 -1.21 2.54
C THR A 325 16.56 -1.02 3.35
N ARG A 326 17.67 -1.57 2.90
CA ARG A 326 19.02 -1.42 3.48
C ARG A 326 19.57 0.03 3.46
N SER A 327 19.27 0.78 2.39
CA SER A 327 19.87 2.11 2.16
C SER A 327 19.24 3.23 3.02
N ILE A 328 18.18 2.92 3.77
CA ILE A 328 17.39 3.92 4.51
C ILE A 328 17.71 3.89 6.02
N ASN A 329 18.27 2.78 6.52
CA ASN A 329 18.58 2.58 7.94
C ASN A 329 20.10 2.75 8.28
N CYS A 330 20.90 3.28 7.37
CA CYS A 330 22.30 3.64 7.61
C CYS A 330 22.48 5.15 7.75
#